data_f0baaece4acf76d49f41bfb638436d33
#
_entry.id   f0baaece4acf76d49f41bfb638436d33
#
_cell.length_a   1.000
_cell.length_b   1.000
_cell.length_c   1.000
_cell.angle_alpha   90.00
_cell.angle_beta   90.00
_cell.angle_gamma   90.00
#
_symmetry.space_group_name_H-M   'P 1'
#
loop_
_entity.id
_entity.type
_entity.pdbx_description
1 polymer ?
#
loop_
_entity_poly.entity_id
_entity_poly.type
_entity_poly.pdbx_seq_one_letter_code
_entity_poly.pdbx_strand_id
1 'polypeptide(L)'
;MKVLLVILILLAAFIVLTLIRAIFFKAKPVKREVFEKENVNSKRVEEHLCDAIRIKTISHENEEETDWAEFDRFHEFLKKSFPLIYENLSVEDVSKASLLYFWQGSDSSLDPIAFLAHQDVVPVSEGTEKDWVHPAFDGVNDGEFIWGRGALDMKNHLICLLESVETLLEEGYQPKRSVYLCLGHNEEIVSGSKNGARELAKTLESRGVRLDSVVDEGGAMLPAKVKGILDANLTGIGIAEKGYADFKITVKAKGGHSSQPPKHTALGVLSKKVEALENHQFKARILPFVYNLFTQIGKRTSYIGRVVFCNLWLLKPVLLAVMKKIPPAASLVRTTTAVTMSSASPAANVLPQKASVTVNFRIMPGETIEDVRRHIEKYMGGENDEIEFIKGKEPSIVSPTDTRAFKTLSTLSVSLDEKNIVAPYLVMGGTDAYNYENVCENIYRFAPFTVDTELLLTTHSTNERILVEQLTQGVAFFKRYIRIMTKE
;
A
#
# COMPACT_ATOMS: atom_id res chain seq x y z
N MET A 1 28.35 -38.16 33.79
CA MET A 1 29.30 -38.05 32.68
C MET A 1 28.77 -38.53 31.34
N LYS A 2 28.32 -39.79 31.19
CA LYS A 2 27.77 -40.32 29.92
C LYS A 2 26.58 -39.57 29.36
N VAL A 3 25.60 -39.17 30.20
CA VAL A 3 24.41 -38.39 29.78
C VAL A 3 24.80 -37.00 29.25
N LEU A 4 25.73 -36.32 29.93
CA LEU A 4 26.21 -35.00 29.47
C LEU A 4 26.93 -35.10 28.11
N LEU A 5 27.71 -36.14 27.93
CA LEU A 5 28.43 -36.41 26.63
C LEU A 5 27.41 -36.63 25.50
N VAL A 6 26.37 -37.43 25.73
CA VAL A 6 25.30 -37.67 24.76
C VAL A 6 24.57 -36.35 24.40
N ILE A 7 24.25 -35.53 25.38
CA ILE A 7 23.62 -34.21 25.14
C ILE A 7 24.52 -33.30 24.28
N LEU A 8 25.84 -33.27 24.56
CA LEU A 8 26.81 -32.50 23.79
C LEU A 8 26.95 -32.98 22.35
N ILE A 9 26.97 -34.31 22.14
CA ILE A 9 27.01 -34.91 20.78
C ILE A 9 25.72 -34.54 20.01
N LEU A 10 24.55 -34.67 20.62
CA LEU A 10 23.26 -34.29 19.99
C LEU A 10 23.22 -32.80 19.65
N LEU A 11 23.70 -31.94 20.52
CA LEU A 11 23.79 -30.51 20.27
C LEU A 11 24.76 -30.18 19.11
N ALA A 12 25.92 -30.83 19.08
CA ALA A 12 26.89 -30.66 17.99
C ALA A 12 26.30 -31.14 16.66
N ALA A 13 25.66 -32.32 16.63
CA ALA A 13 24.99 -32.84 15.45
C ALA A 13 23.86 -31.90 14.97
N PHE A 14 23.10 -31.35 15.90
CA PHE A 14 22.04 -30.35 15.60
C PHE A 14 22.62 -29.06 14.99
N ILE A 15 23.70 -28.52 15.55
CA ILE A 15 24.40 -27.35 14.99
C ILE A 15 24.90 -27.65 13.59
N VAL A 16 25.58 -28.80 13.39
CA VAL A 16 26.08 -29.22 12.06
C VAL A 16 24.92 -29.33 11.07
N LEU A 17 23.80 -29.92 11.46
CA LEU A 17 22.62 -30.03 10.60
C LEU A 17 22.06 -28.63 10.18
N THR A 18 22.00 -27.68 11.13
CA THR A 18 21.53 -26.31 10.83
C THR A 18 22.47 -25.58 9.86
N LEU A 19 23.78 -25.80 9.99
CA LEU A 19 24.77 -25.24 9.06
C LEU A 19 24.70 -25.90 7.67
N ILE A 20 24.55 -27.23 7.61
CA ILE A 20 24.40 -27.95 6.34
C ILE A 20 23.14 -27.50 5.59
N ARG A 21 22.02 -27.31 6.28
CA ARG A 21 20.78 -26.79 5.68
C ARG A 21 20.99 -25.46 4.95
N ALA A 22 21.83 -24.57 5.49
CA ALA A 22 22.13 -23.28 4.89
C ALA A 22 22.87 -23.38 3.54
N ILE A 23 23.63 -24.45 3.31
CA ILE A 23 24.30 -24.71 2.03
C ILE A 23 23.26 -24.91 0.93
N PHE A 24 22.23 -25.71 1.22
CA PHE A 24 21.16 -26.04 0.27
C PHE A 24 20.04 -24.98 0.23
N PHE A 25 19.96 -24.11 1.24
CA PHE A 25 19.00 -23.02 1.29
C PHE A 25 19.47 -21.84 0.43
N LYS A 26 19.48 -22.07 -0.88
CA LYS A 26 19.92 -21.09 -1.87
C LYS A 26 18.85 -20.92 -2.93
N ALA A 27 18.67 -19.69 -3.41
CA ALA A 27 17.79 -19.44 -4.54
C ALA A 27 18.28 -20.27 -5.75
N LYS A 28 17.37 -20.99 -6.38
CA LYS A 28 17.67 -21.58 -7.69
C LYS A 28 17.79 -20.43 -8.69
N PRO A 29 18.68 -20.54 -9.68
CA PRO A 29 18.68 -19.58 -10.78
C PRO A 29 17.27 -19.53 -11.38
N VAL A 30 16.65 -18.38 -11.36
CA VAL A 30 15.39 -18.18 -12.06
C VAL A 30 15.75 -17.96 -13.51
N LYS A 31 15.24 -18.81 -14.41
CA LYS A 31 15.38 -18.57 -15.85
C LYS A 31 14.57 -17.31 -16.14
N ARG A 32 15.28 -16.22 -16.41
CA ARG A 32 14.66 -14.96 -16.81
C ARG A 32 13.95 -15.20 -18.12
N GLU A 33 12.67 -14.90 -18.15
CA GLU A 33 11.93 -14.85 -19.40
C GLU A 33 12.36 -13.57 -20.12
N VAL A 34 12.87 -13.70 -21.32
CA VAL A 34 13.28 -12.57 -22.13
C VAL A 34 12.09 -12.19 -22.99
N PHE A 35 11.50 -11.08 -22.68
CA PHE A 35 10.42 -10.52 -23.49
C PHE A 35 10.99 -9.62 -24.60
N GLU A 36 10.33 -9.60 -25.75
CA GLU A 36 10.65 -8.65 -26.79
C GLU A 36 10.52 -7.21 -26.25
N LYS A 37 11.33 -6.32 -26.77
CA LYS A 37 11.28 -4.90 -26.37
C LYS A 37 9.94 -4.30 -26.83
N GLU A 38 9.16 -3.80 -25.88
CA GLU A 38 7.93 -3.07 -26.21
C GLU A 38 8.27 -1.73 -26.87
N ASN A 39 7.46 -1.36 -27.84
CA ASN A 39 7.50 -0.02 -28.41
C ASN A 39 6.81 0.94 -27.44
N VAL A 40 7.55 1.93 -26.96
CA VAL A 40 7.07 2.97 -26.04
C VAL A 40 7.57 4.33 -26.54
N ASN A 41 6.69 5.26 -26.73
CA ASN A 41 7.04 6.65 -27.01
C ASN A 41 7.34 7.37 -25.68
N SER A 42 8.59 7.26 -25.21
CA SER A 42 9.00 7.81 -23.91
C SER A 42 8.70 9.32 -23.79
N LYS A 43 8.93 10.07 -24.84
CA LYS A 43 8.69 11.53 -24.85
C LYS A 43 7.20 11.85 -24.63
N ARG A 44 6.30 11.12 -25.27
CA ARG A 44 4.85 11.30 -25.10
C ARG A 44 4.42 11.03 -23.67
N VAL A 45 4.93 9.93 -23.07
CA VAL A 45 4.63 9.59 -21.67
C VAL A 45 5.11 10.68 -20.71
N GLU A 46 6.33 11.20 -20.93
CA GLU A 46 6.90 12.28 -20.14
C GLU A 46 6.06 13.56 -20.23
N GLU A 47 5.70 13.97 -21.45
CA GLU A 47 4.86 15.14 -21.70
C GLU A 47 3.47 14.98 -21.04
N HIS A 48 2.83 13.81 -21.19
CA HIS A 48 1.52 13.55 -20.58
C HIS A 48 1.58 13.57 -19.05
N LEU A 49 2.64 13.04 -18.43
CA LEU A 49 2.78 13.12 -16.98
C LEU A 49 2.99 14.57 -16.51
N CYS A 50 3.84 15.34 -17.19
CA CYS A 50 4.04 16.75 -16.88
C CYS A 50 2.71 17.54 -16.97
N ASP A 51 1.94 17.32 -18.03
CA ASP A 51 0.64 17.98 -18.22
C ASP A 51 -0.40 17.54 -17.17
N ALA A 52 -0.42 16.25 -16.84
CA ALA A 52 -1.28 15.72 -15.78
C ALA A 52 -0.99 16.35 -14.41
N ILE A 53 0.30 16.56 -14.06
CA ILE A 53 0.71 17.19 -12.80
C ILE A 53 0.24 18.65 -12.73
N ARG A 54 0.21 19.38 -13.86
CA ARG A 54 -0.24 20.78 -13.93
C ARG A 54 -1.73 20.96 -13.62
N ILE A 55 -2.50 19.90 -13.59
CA ILE A 55 -3.92 19.92 -13.27
C ILE A 55 -4.09 19.50 -11.81
N LYS A 56 -4.62 20.41 -10.99
CA LYS A 56 -4.66 20.30 -9.53
C LYS A 56 -5.88 19.53 -9.05
N THR A 57 -5.94 18.25 -9.34
CA THR A 57 -7.06 17.39 -8.90
C THR A 57 -6.98 17.06 -7.40
N ILE A 58 -7.12 18.09 -6.56
CA ILE A 58 -7.09 17.94 -5.10
C ILE A 58 -8.48 17.59 -4.61
N SER A 59 -8.62 16.46 -3.91
CA SER A 59 -9.85 16.09 -3.23
C SER A 59 -9.82 16.55 -1.76
N HIS A 60 -11.00 16.88 -1.21
CA HIS A 60 -11.18 17.32 0.16
C HIS A 60 -12.27 16.49 0.86
N GLU A 61 -12.17 16.32 2.19
CA GLU A 61 -13.23 15.66 2.99
C GLU A 61 -14.58 16.35 2.84
N ASN A 62 -14.56 17.69 2.82
CA ASN A 62 -15.72 18.48 2.46
C ASN A 62 -15.73 18.67 0.94
N GLU A 63 -16.63 17.96 0.25
CA GLU A 63 -16.76 18.02 -1.21
C GLU A 63 -17.01 19.45 -1.75
N GLU A 64 -17.51 20.39 -0.93
CA GLU A 64 -17.71 21.79 -1.30
C GLU A 64 -16.38 22.56 -1.49
N GLU A 65 -15.30 22.07 -0.88
CA GLU A 65 -13.96 22.64 -0.99
C GLU A 65 -13.19 22.06 -2.20
N THR A 66 -13.70 21.00 -2.82
CA THR A 66 -13.09 20.38 -4.00
C THR A 66 -13.37 21.19 -5.24
N ASP A 67 -12.32 21.58 -5.96
CA ASP A 67 -12.44 22.25 -7.25
C ASP A 67 -12.75 21.26 -8.37
N TRP A 68 -14.03 21.02 -8.59
CA TRP A 68 -14.51 20.07 -9.61
C TRP A 68 -14.12 20.48 -11.03
N ALA A 69 -13.88 21.78 -11.30
CA ALA A 69 -13.45 22.24 -12.60
C ALA A 69 -12.04 21.72 -12.97
N GLU A 70 -11.18 21.47 -11.98
CA GLU A 70 -9.89 20.82 -12.23
C GLU A 70 -10.06 19.33 -12.59
N PHE A 71 -11.05 18.61 -12.04
CA PHE A 71 -11.38 17.25 -12.50
C PHE A 71 -11.96 17.25 -13.90
N ASP A 72 -12.87 18.17 -14.24
CA ASP A 72 -13.39 18.31 -15.60
C ASP A 72 -12.25 18.61 -16.60
N ARG A 73 -11.33 19.49 -16.23
CA ARG A 73 -10.13 19.80 -17.01
C ARG A 73 -9.21 18.58 -17.18
N PHE A 74 -9.11 17.76 -16.15
CA PHE A 74 -8.34 16.50 -16.20
C PHE A 74 -8.99 15.50 -17.16
N HIS A 75 -10.31 15.37 -17.16
CA HIS A 75 -11.04 14.50 -18.09
C HIS A 75 -10.88 14.96 -19.55
N GLU A 76 -10.94 16.27 -19.81
CA GLU A 76 -10.68 16.82 -21.14
C GLU A 76 -9.22 16.58 -21.58
N PHE A 77 -8.27 16.69 -20.64
CA PHE A 77 -6.87 16.32 -20.89
C PHE A 77 -6.75 14.84 -21.26
N LEU A 78 -7.35 13.94 -20.51
CA LEU A 78 -7.34 12.50 -20.81
C LEU A 78 -7.91 12.20 -22.20
N LYS A 79 -9.06 12.79 -22.52
CA LYS A 79 -9.70 12.62 -23.82
C LYS A 79 -8.84 13.11 -24.99
N LYS A 80 -8.13 14.21 -24.80
CA LYS A 80 -7.23 14.76 -25.82
C LYS A 80 -5.96 13.94 -25.97
N SER A 81 -5.41 13.43 -24.87
CA SER A 81 -4.14 12.70 -24.84
C SER A 81 -4.26 11.25 -25.29
N PHE A 82 -5.42 10.64 -25.11
CA PHE A 82 -5.68 9.22 -25.40
C PHE A 82 -6.88 9.01 -26.33
N PRO A 83 -6.85 9.57 -27.56
CA PRO A 83 -8.00 9.56 -28.46
C PRO A 83 -8.45 8.15 -28.85
N LEU A 84 -7.55 7.19 -29.05
CA LEU A 84 -7.93 5.82 -29.42
C LEU A 84 -8.64 5.09 -28.28
N ILE A 85 -8.29 5.38 -27.03
CA ILE A 85 -9.04 4.87 -25.88
C ILE A 85 -10.50 5.32 -25.96
N TYR A 86 -10.76 6.62 -26.20
CA TYR A 86 -12.12 7.17 -26.26
C TYR A 86 -12.88 6.75 -27.54
N GLU A 87 -12.17 6.35 -28.60
CA GLU A 87 -12.78 5.82 -29.83
C GLU A 87 -13.15 4.33 -29.72
N ASN A 88 -12.38 3.54 -28.95
CA ASN A 88 -12.48 2.09 -28.96
C ASN A 88 -13.03 1.47 -27.67
N LEU A 89 -12.97 2.18 -26.54
CA LEU A 89 -13.50 1.73 -25.26
C LEU A 89 -14.79 2.47 -24.94
N SER A 90 -15.71 1.83 -24.23
CA SER A 90 -16.79 2.59 -23.59
C SER A 90 -16.24 3.29 -22.34
N VAL A 91 -16.58 4.57 -22.20
CA VAL A 91 -16.17 5.42 -21.05
C VAL A 91 -17.43 5.93 -20.40
N GLU A 92 -17.52 5.77 -19.10
CA GLU A 92 -18.69 6.13 -18.31
C GLU A 92 -18.26 6.93 -17.06
N ASP A 93 -18.92 8.06 -16.83
CA ASP A 93 -18.80 8.80 -15.58
C ASP A 93 -19.61 8.10 -14.49
N VAL A 94 -18.90 7.67 -13.44
CA VAL A 94 -19.49 7.03 -12.26
C VAL A 94 -19.29 7.92 -11.06
N SER A 95 -20.40 8.25 -10.36
CA SER A 95 -20.33 9.24 -9.28
C SER A 95 -19.87 10.61 -9.79
N LYS A 96 -19.19 11.43 -8.99
CA LYS A 96 -18.86 12.82 -9.28
C LYS A 96 -17.85 13.00 -10.42
N ALA A 97 -16.72 12.26 -10.34
CA ALA A 97 -15.60 12.37 -11.28
C ALA A 97 -14.83 11.06 -11.47
N SER A 98 -15.39 9.92 -11.06
CA SER A 98 -14.78 8.63 -11.31
C SER A 98 -15.10 8.14 -12.70
N LEU A 99 -14.11 7.57 -13.39
CA LEU A 99 -14.26 7.08 -14.76
C LEU A 99 -14.16 5.56 -14.81
N LEU A 100 -15.11 4.93 -15.49
CA LEU A 100 -15.12 3.51 -15.80
C LEU A 100 -14.89 3.31 -17.28
N TYR A 101 -13.73 2.78 -17.65
CA TYR A 101 -13.44 2.38 -19.01
C TYR A 101 -13.65 0.89 -19.18
N PHE A 102 -14.24 0.48 -20.29
CA PHE A 102 -14.41 -0.93 -20.62
C PHE A 102 -13.90 -1.22 -22.02
N TRP A 103 -12.86 -2.01 -22.10
CA TRP A 103 -12.32 -2.57 -23.33
C TRP A 103 -12.85 -3.98 -23.53
N GLN A 104 -13.79 -4.12 -24.45
CA GLN A 104 -14.45 -5.38 -24.69
C GLN A 104 -13.50 -6.40 -25.34
N GLY A 105 -13.40 -7.57 -24.74
CA GLY A 105 -12.70 -8.73 -25.31
C GLY A 105 -13.54 -9.46 -26.34
N SER A 106 -12.88 -10.26 -27.16
CA SER A 106 -13.54 -11.09 -28.18
C SER A 106 -14.26 -12.32 -27.58
N ASP A 107 -14.04 -12.68 -26.34
CA ASP A 107 -14.64 -13.81 -25.63
C ASP A 107 -15.28 -13.35 -24.32
N SER A 108 -16.59 -13.18 -24.35
CA SER A 108 -17.38 -12.74 -23.18
C SER A 108 -17.56 -13.81 -22.10
N SER A 109 -17.11 -15.05 -22.33
CA SER A 109 -17.17 -16.12 -21.33
C SER A 109 -16.02 -16.03 -20.31
N LEU A 110 -15.00 -15.23 -20.60
CA LEU A 110 -13.86 -15.01 -19.73
C LEU A 110 -14.14 -13.86 -18.76
N ASP A 111 -13.95 -14.10 -17.47
CA ASP A 111 -14.05 -13.05 -16.47
C ASP A 111 -13.03 -11.93 -16.77
N PRO A 112 -13.43 -10.66 -16.80
CA PRO A 112 -12.55 -9.54 -17.11
C PRO A 112 -11.47 -9.32 -16.05
N ILE A 113 -10.38 -8.66 -16.44
CA ILE A 113 -9.41 -8.09 -15.48
C ILE A 113 -9.70 -6.62 -15.27
N ALA A 114 -9.28 -6.08 -14.12
CA ALA A 114 -9.39 -4.66 -13.85
C ALA A 114 -8.06 -4.06 -13.37
N PHE A 115 -7.80 -2.83 -13.78
CA PHE A 115 -6.75 -1.97 -13.25
C PHE A 115 -7.40 -0.79 -12.55
N LEU A 116 -6.84 -0.43 -11.40
CA LEU A 116 -7.29 0.73 -10.66
C LEU A 116 -6.23 1.82 -10.71
N ALA A 117 -6.67 3.04 -10.65
CA ALA A 117 -5.83 4.20 -10.40
C ALA A 117 -6.69 5.33 -9.83
N HIS A 118 -6.09 6.22 -9.02
CA HIS A 118 -6.78 7.42 -8.61
C HIS A 118 -6.28 8.67 -9.34
N GLN A 119 -7.19 9.61 -9.52
CA GLN A 119 -6.97 10.86 -10.26
C GLN A 119 -6.54 11.98 -9.33
N ASP A 120 -6.95 11.89 -8.06
CA ASP A 120 -6.70 12.93 -7.07
C ASP A 120 -5.27 12.90 -6.52
N VAL A 121 -4.94 13.96 -5.82
CA VAL A 121 -3.67 14.13 -5.12
C VAL A 121 -3.90 14.87 -3.81
N VAL A 122 -3.05 14.63 -2.80
CA VAL A 122 -3.09 15.41 -1.56
C VAL A 122 -2.70 16.87 -1.80
N PRO A 123 -3.24 17.82 -1.01
CA PRO A 123 -2.84 19.21 -1.08
C PRO A 123 -1.37 19.40 -0.70
N VAL A 124 -0.80 20.53 -1.10
CA VAL A 124 0.48 21.01 -0.58
C VAL A 124 0.25 21.55 0.82
N SER A 125 1.06 21.13 1.79
CA SER A 125 0.96 21.62 3.16
C SER A 125 1.24 23.13 3.21
N GLU A 126 0.35 23.88 3.85
CA GLU A 126 0.47 25.33 3.97
C GLU A 126 1.81 25.74 4.60
N GLY A 127 2.47 26.71 3.98
CA GLY A 127 3.78 27.23 4.43
C GLY A 127 5.00 26.44 3.93
N THR A 128 4.81 25.34 3.21
CA THR A 128 5.91 24.53 2.65
C THR A 128 6.19 24.81 1.16
N GLU A 129 5.50 25.77 0.55
CA GLU A 129 5.59 26.07 -0.88
C GLU A 129 7.03 26.44 -1.31
N LYS A 130 7.79 27.07 -0.39
CA LYS A 130 9.18 27.48 -0.62
C LYS A 130 10.19 26.36 -0.43
N ASP A 131 9.77 25.20 0.13
CA ASP A 131 10.64 24.05 0.37
C ASP A 131 10.70 23.13 -0.87
N TRP A 132 9.89 23.42 -1.88
CA TRP A 132 9.92 22.72 -3.15
C TRP A 132 11.02 23.26 -4.06
N VAL A 133 11.84 22.36 -4.63
CA VAL A 133 12.88 22.69 -5.64
C VAL A 133 12.23 23.25 -6.90
N HIS A 134 11.12 22.64 -7.32
CA HIS A 134 10.25 23.13 -8.39
C HIS A 134 8.83 23.25 -7.83
N PRO A 135 8.04 24.27 -8.21
CA PRO A 135 6.67 24.37 -7.71
C PRO A 135 5.87 23.09 -7.91
N ALA A 136 5.09 22.70 -6.91
CA ALA A 136 4.44 21.40 -6.81
C ALA A 136 3.57 21.02 -8.02
N PHE A 137 3.03 21.98 -8.74
CA PHE A 137 2.12 21.75 -9.88
C PHE A 137 2.67 22.30 -11.22
N ASP A 138 3.98 22.50 -11.33
CA ASP A 138 4.57 22.97 -12.60
C ASP A 138 4.89 21.81 -13.55
N GLY A 139 4.95 20.57 -13.05
CA GLY A 139 5.24 19.38 -13.86
C GLY A 139 6.55 19.55 -14.63
N VAL A 140 7.65 19.77 -13.91
CA VAL A 140 8.97 20.04 -14.49
C VAL A 140 9.68 18.73 -14.81
N ASN A 141 10.14 18.58 -16.04
CA ASN A 141 11.06 17.52 -16.47
C ASN A 141 12.46 18.13 -16.58
N ASP A 142 13.41 17.72 -15.72
CA ASP A 142 14.79 18.18 -15.74
C ASP A 142 15.73 17.24 -16.55
N GLY A 143 15.16 16.18 -17.12
CA GLY A 143 15.87 15.16 -17.89
C GLY A 143 16.27 13.93 -17.07
N GLU A 144 16.29 14.00 -15.74
CA GLU A 144 16.49 12.88 -14.82
C GLU A 144 15.19 12.54 -14.10
N PHE A 145 14.48 13.55 -13.60
CA PHE A 145 13.23 13.43 -12.88
C PHE A 145 12.10 14.24 -13.50
N ILE A 146 10.88 13.77 -13.31
CA ILE A 146 9.67 14.58 -13.40
C ILE A 146 9.22 14.93 -11.99
N TRP A 147 9.14 16.23 -11.73
CA TRP A 147 8.85 16.81 -10.43
C TRP A 147 7.41 17.30 -10.33
N GLY A 148 6.78 17.02 -9.22
CA GLY A 148 5.50 17.61 -8.84
C GLY A 148 4.63 16.69 -8.01
N ARG A 149 3.59 17.24 -7.42
CA ARG A 149 2.58 16.52 -6.66
C ARG A 149 1.82 15.57 -7.59
N GLY A 150 1.76 14.27 -7.22
CA GLY A 150 1.19 13.21 -8.06
C GLY A 150 2.20 12.57 -9.02
N ALA A 151 3.47 13.03 -9.04
CA ALA A 151 4.51 12.42 -9.86
C ALA A 151 4.82 10.98 -9.45
N LEU A 152 4.60 10.63 -8.18
CA LEU A 152 4.81 9.28 -7.63
C LEU A 152 3.51 8.65 -7.12
N ASP A 153 2.58 9.46 -6.61
CA ASP A 153 1.31 9.02 -6.04
C ASP A 153 0.13 9.81 -6.64
N MET A 154 -0.61 9.24 -7.65
CA MET A 154 -0.20 8.12 -8.50
C MET A 154 -0.43 8.43 -9.99
N LYS A 155 -0.31 9.74 -10.39
CA LYS A 155 -0.50 10.12 -11.80
C LYS A 155 0.48 9.42 -12.75
N ASN A 156 1.70 9.10 -12.30
CA ASN A 156 2.65 8.28 -13.06
C ASN A 156 2.07 6.90 -13.44
N HIS A 157 1.44 6.23 -12.49
CA HIS A 157 0.80 4.91 -12.70
C HIS A 157 -0.37 5.05 -13.67
N LEU A 158 -1.27 6.02 -13.42
CA LEU A 158 -2.43 6.32 -14.25
C LEU A 158 -2.01 6.59 -15.70
N ILE A 159 -1.04 7.49 -15.91
CA ILE A 159 -0.55 7.83 -17.25
C ILE A 159 0.12 6.63 -17.92
N CYS A 160 0.99 5.89 -17.21
CA CYS A 160 1.61 4.69 -17.78
C CYS A 160 0.58 3.61 -18.17
N LEU A 161 -0.48 3.45 -17.37
CA LEU A 161 -1.57 2.52 -17.68
C LEU A 161 -2.31 2.94 -18.96
N LEU A 162 -2.74 4.20 -19.06
CA LEU A 162 -3.44 4.70 -20.24
C LEU A 162 -2.55 4.69 -21.49
N GLU A 163 -1.28 5.09 -21.39
CA GLU A 163 -0.31 4.99 -22.48
C GLU A 163 -0.11 3.57 -22.98
N SER A 164 -0.18 2.59 -22.05
CA SER A 164 -0.07 1.19 -22.43
C SER A 164 -1.26 0.71 -23.28
N VAL A 165 -2.46 1.14 -22.92
CA VAL A 165 -3.69 0.80 -23.65
C VAL A 165 -3.74 1.55 -24.99
N GLU A 166 -3.45 2.85 -25.01
CA GLU A 166 -3.38 3.67 -26.23
C GLU A 166 -2.40 3.06 -27.25
N THR A 167 -1.18 2.71 -26.79
CA THR A 167 -0.17 2.10 -27.66
C THR A 167 -0.59 0.71 -28.15
N LEU A 168 -1.27 -0.08 -27.32
CA LEU A 168 -1.82 -1.38 -27.75
C LEU A 168 -2.89 -1.21 -28.85
N LEU A 169 -3.71 -0.18 -28.74
CA LEU A 169 -4.71 0.17 -29.77
C LEU A 169 -4.01 0.66 -31.07
N GLU A 170 -2.96 1.50 -30.97
CA GLU A 170 -2.12 1.90 -32.11
C GLU A 170 -1.52 0.68 -32.83
N GLU A 171 -1.17 -0.36 -32.12
CA GLU A 171 -0.64 -1.62 -32.65
C GLU A 171 -1.73 -2.57 -33.18
N GLY A 172 -3.00 -2.17 -33.11
CA GLY A 172 -4.14 -2.97 -33.54
C GLY A 172 -4.41 -4.19 -32.66
N TYR A 173 -3.97 -4.14 -31.40
CA TYR A 173 -4.18 -5.24 -30.45
C TYR A 173 -5.65 -5.34 -30.04
N GLN A 174 -6.20 -6.56 -30.12
CA GLN A 174 -7.54 -6.89 -29.65
C GLN A 174 -7.44 -7.91 -28.52
N PRO A 175 -7.89 -7.59 -27.30
CA PRO A 175 -7.88 -8.52 -26.19
C PRO A 175 -8.91 -9.64 -26.41
N LYS A 176 -8.61 -10.85 -25.96
CA LYS A 176 -9.59 -11.93 -25.91
C LYS A 176 -10.49 -11.78 -24.68
N ARG A 177 -9.90 -11.50 -23.52
CA ARG A 177 -10.56 -11.20 -22.25
C ARG A 177 -10.78 -9.71 -22.12
N SER A 178 -11.95 -9.29 -21.65
CA SER A 178 -12.26 -7.87 -21.43
C SER A 178 -11.40 -7.25 -20.33
N VAL A 179 -11.19 -5.93 -20.41
CA VAL A 179 -10.39 -5.14 -19.45
C VAL A 179 -11.23 -3.96 -18.96
N TYR A 180 -11.26 -3.77 -17.66
CA TYR A 180 -11.75 -2.56 -17.02
C TYR A 180 -10.59 -1.67 -16.59
N LEU A 181 -10.69 -0.34 -16.78
CA LEU A 181 -9.85 0.64 -16.12
C LEU A 181 -10.79 1.45 -15.24
N CYS A 182 -10.50 1.46 -13.94
CA CYS A 182 -11.34 2.07 -12.92
C CYS A 182 -10.56 3.23 -12.29
N LEU A 183 -10.88 4.47 -12.69
CA LEU A 183 -10.19 5.65 -12.21
C LEU A 183 -11.00 6.33 -11.11
N GLY A 184 -10.60 6.15 -9.84
CA GLY A 184 -11.19 6.81 -8.67
C GLY A 184 -10.85 8.31 -8.63
N HIS A 185 -11.63 9.11 -7.89
CA HIS A 185 -11.40 10.56 -7.81
C HIS A 185 -11.07 11.09 -6.41
N ASN A 186 -11.04 10.23 -5.39
CA ASN A 186 -10.84 10.65 -4.00
C ASN A 186 -10.28 9.52 -3.11
N GLU A 187 -9.24 8.83 -3.57
CA GLU A 187 -8.52 7.81 -2.80
C GLU A 187 -7.89 8.42 -1.56
N GLU A 188 -7.30 9.60 -1.70
CA GLU A 188 -6.57 10.33 -0.66
C GLU A 188 -7.46 10.79 0.51
N ILE A 189 -8.78 10.60 0.40
CA ILE A 189 -9.75 10.95 1.42
C ILE A 189 -10.16 9.70 2.21
N VAL A 190 -9.54 9.49 3.36
CA VAL A 190 -9.75 8.32 4.22
C VAL A 190 -11.18 8.22 4.79
N SER A 191 -11.94 9.33 4.85
CA SER A 191 -13.21 9.41 5.58
C SER A 191 -14.44 9.76 4.74
N GLY A 192 -14.29 9.90 3.43
CA GLY A 192 -15.39 10.29 2.53
C GLY A 192 -16.54 9.28 2.50
N SER A 193 -17.78 9.76 2.66
CA SER A 193 -18.99 8.93 2.54
C SER A 193 -19.24 8.45 1.11
N LYS A 194 -18.72 9.18 0.13
CA LYS A 194 -18.84 8.91 -1.31
C LYS A 194 -17.46 8.66 -1.92
N ASN A 195 -16.89 7.51 -1.63
CA ASN A 195 -15.63 7.09 -2.25
C ASN A 195 -15.87 6.64 -3.69
N GLY A 196 -15.14 7.25 -4.64
CA GLY A 196 -15.31 7.00 -6.07
C GLY A 196 -15.05 5.55 -6.47
N ALA A 197 -14.01 4.93 -5.92
CA ALA A 197 -13.70 3.53 -6.18
C ALA A 197 -14.78 2.59 -5.65
N ARG A 198 -15.40 2.92 -4.51
CA ARG A 198 -16.54 2.17 -3.98
C ARG A 198 -17.73 2.23 -4.92
N GLU A 199 -18.03 3.37 -5.50
CA GLU A 199 -19.15 3.51 -6.44
C GLU A 199 -18.83 2.79 -7.77
N LEU A 200 -17.57 2.80 -8.24
CA LEU A 200 -17.12 1.98 -9.38
C LEU A 200 -17.32 0.48 -9.10
N ALA A 201 -16.87 0.00 -7.94
CA ALA A 201 -17.02 -1.40 -7.54
C ALA A 201 -18.49 -1.81 -7.41
N LYS A 202 -19.35 -0.98 -6.81
CA LYS A 202 -20.80 -1.20 -6.73
C LYS A 202 -21.46 -1.24 -8.13
N THR A 203 -20.98 -0.41 -9.04
CA THR A 203 -21.46 -0.40 -10.43
C THR A 203 -21.17 -1.74 -11.09
N LEU A 204 -19.96 -2.28 -10.95
CA LEU A 204 -19.60 -3.61 -11.44
C LEU A 204 -20.43 -4.71 -10.75
N GLU A 205 -20.56 -4.66 -9.43
CA GLU A 205 -21.37 -5.61 -8.64
C GLU A 205 -22.83 -5.62 -9.09
N SER A 206 -23.44 -4.43 -9.29
CA SER A 206 -24.83 -4.31 -9.74
C SER A 206 -25.09 -4.87 -11.14
N ARG A 207 -24.03 -4.92 -11.97
CA ARG A 207 -24.06 -5.52 -13.31
C ARG A 207 -23.76 -7.01 -13.30
N GLY A 208 -23.53 -7.60 -12.12
CA GLY A 208 -23.16 -9.00 -11.97
C GLY A 208 -21.76 -9.34 -12.49
N VAL A 209 -20.88 -8.35 -12.63
CA VAL A 209 -19.50 -8.55 -13.08
C VAL A 209 -18.69 -9.24 -11.99
N ARG A 210 -18.03 -10.34 -12.37
CA ARG A 210 -17.00 -11.00 -11.59
C ARG A 210 -15.67 -10.77 -12.28
N LEU A 211 -14.66 -10.35 -11.52
CA LEU A 211 -13.34 -10.07 -12.08
C LEU A 211 -12.39 -11.24 -11.81
N ASP A 212 -11.61 -11.62 -12.83
CA ASP A 212 -10.52 -12.59 -12.71
C ASP A 212 -9.44 -12.08 -11.77
N SER A 213 -9.08 -10.82 -11.92
CA SER A 213 -8.09 -10.16 -11.07
C SER A 213 -8.20 -8.64 -11.11
N VAL A 214 -7.76 -8.02 -10.03
CA VAL A 214 -7.63 -6.56 -9.89
C VAL A 214 -6.15 -6.24 -9.62
N VAL A 215 -5.62 -5.22 -10.29
CA VAL A 215 -4.28 -4.66 -10.03
C VAL A 215 -4.43 -3.18 -9.71
N ASP A 216 -3.89 -2.78 -8.58
CA ASP A 216 -3.87 -1.42 -8.05
C ASP A 216 -2.44 -1.04 -7.64
N GLU A 217 -2.24 0.16 -7.15
CA GLU A 217 -0.98 0.64 -6.56
C GLU A 217 -0.61 -0.03 -5.23
N GLY A 218 0.38 0.50 -4.52
CA GLY A 218 0.72 0.16 -3.13
C GLY A 218 1.81 -0.89 -2.95
N GLY A 219 2.35 -1.44 -4.04
CA GLY A 219 3.56 -2.25 -4.05
C GLY A 219 4.61 -1.64 -4.96
N ALA A 220 5.89 -1.87 -4.69
CA ALA A 220 6.99 -1.30 -5.46
C ALA A 220 8.23 -2.20 -5.49
N MET A 221 9.20 -1.81 -6.30
CA MET A 221 10.53 -2.40 -6.33
C MET A 221 11.50 -1.51 -5.54
N LEU A 222 12.00 -2.01 -4.41
CA LEU A 222 12.86 -1.25 -3.49
C LEU A 222 14.28 -1.84 -3.51
N PRO A 223 15.32 -1.05 -3.80
CA PRO A 223 16.70 -1.49 -3.64
C PRO A 223 16.98 -1.87 -2.19
N ALA A 224 17.50 -3.07 -1.98
CA ALA A 224 17.84 -3.61 -0.67
C ALA A 224 19.31 -4.01 -0.63
N LYS A 225 20.14 -3.15 -0.05
CA LYS A 225 21.58 -3.38 0.04
C LYS A 225 22.02 -3.43 1.51
N VAL A 226 22.52 -4.60 1.93
CA VAL A 226 23.15 -4.79 3.23
C VAL A 226 24.55 -5.32 2.98
N LYS A 227 25.56 -4.52 3.26
CA LYS A 227 26.97 -4.82 2.94
C LYS A 227 27.38 -6.22 3.41
N GLY A 228 27.83 -7.04 2.48
CA GLY A 228 28.29 -8.43 2.75
C GLY A 228 27.16 -9.42 3.05
N ILE A 229 25.89 -9.00 3.03
CA ILE A 229 24.74 -9.87 3.34
C ILE A 229 23.78 -9.98 2.16
N LEU A 230 23.32 -8.87 1.61
CA LEU A 230 22.32 -8.82 0.55
C LEU A 230 22.62 -7.67 -0.43
N ASP A 231 22.53 -7.97 -1.73
CA ASP A 231 22.48 -6.98 -2.82
C ASP A 231 21.38 -7.43 -3.77
N ALA A 232 20.20 -6.86 -3.62
CA ALA A 232 18.99 -7.23 -4.36
C ALA A 232 18.01 -6.06 -4.41
N ASN A 233 16.97 -6.18 -5.25
CA ASN A 233 15.77 -5.36 -5.16
C ASN A 233 14.64 -6.20 -4.56
N LEU A 234 13.95 -5.67 -3.57
CA LEU A 234 12.76 -6.29 -2.99
C LEU A 234 11.54 -5.82 -3.77
N THR A 235 10.89 -6.75 -4.45
CA THR A 235 9.65 -6.52 -5.18
C THR A 235 8.49 -7.03 -4.34
N GLY A 236 7.79 -6.14 -3.69
CA GLY A 236 6.61 -6.44 -2.90
C GLY A 236 5.35 -6.40 -3.77
N ILE A 237 4.69 -7.55 -3.97
CA ILE A 237 3.34 -7.58 -4.55
C ILE A 237 2.38 -7.65 -3.37
N GLY A 238 1.63 -6.57 -3.14
CA GLY A 238 0.65 -6.48 -2.07
C GLY A 238 -0.50 -7.46 -2.28
N ILE A 239 -0.72 -8.36 -1.31
CA ILE A 239 -1.81 -9.34 -1.34
C ILE A 239 -2.87 -9.09 -0.29
N ALA A 240 -2.62 -8.15 0.60
CA ALA A 240 -3.54 -7.71 1.64
C ALA A 240 -3.17 -6.31 2.10
N GLU A 241 -4.14 -5.62 2.71
CA GLU A 241 -3.97 -4.35 3.41
C GLU A 241 -4.29 -4.49 4.89
N LYS A 242 -3.65 -3.66 5.69
CA LYS A 242 -4.06 -3.51 7.09
C LYS A 242 -5.39 -2.78 7.19
N GLY A 243 -6.20 -3.20 8.15
CA GLY A 243 -7.35 -2.42 8.57
C GLY A 243 -6.93 -1.12 9.26
N TYR A 244 -7.90 -0.28 9.48
CA TYR A 244 -7.74 1.03 10.11
C TYR A 244 -8.87 1.26 11.11
N ALA A 245 -8.57 1.79 12.28
CA ALA A 245 -9.61 2.25 13.20
C ALA A 245 -9.13 3.42 14.05
N ASP A 246 -9.98 4.42 14.18
CA ASP A 246 -9.83 5.50 15.15
C ASP A 246 -10.84 5.32 16.29
N PHE A 247 -10.33 5.34 17.51
CA PHE A 247 -11.13 5.35 18.72
C PHE A 247 -10.82 6.58 19.54
N LYS A 248 -11.85 7.22 20.07
CA LYS A 248 -11.75 8.28 21.07
C LYS A 248 -12.08 7.72 22.44
N ILE A 249 -11.16 7.86 23.36
CA ILE A 249 -11.33 7.43 24.74
C ILE A 249 -11.43 8.66 25.62
N THR A 250 -12.51 8.79 26.39
CA THR A 250 -12.79 9.94 27.24
C THR A 250 -12.92 9.48 28.70
N VAL A 251 -12.09 10.05 29.56
CA VAL A 251 -12.16 9.88 31.01
C VAL A 251 -12.95 11.05 31.59
N LYS A 252 -13.98 10.75 32.40
CA LYS A 252 -14.81 11.73 33.11
C LYS A 252 -14.38 11.83 34.56
N ALA A 253 -14.32 13.04 35.11
CA ALA A 253 -14.01 13.29 36.51
C ALA A 253 -14.74 14.53 37.01
N LYS A 254 -14.67 14.78 38.31
CA LYS A 254 -15.23 16.01 38.90
C LYS A 254 -14.28 17.16 38.59
N GLY A 255 -14.78 18.15 37.84
CA GLY A 255 -14.06 19.40 37.61
C GLY A 255 -13.92 20.27 38.87
N GLY A 256 -13.23 21.38 38.76
CA GLY A 256 -13.10 22.34 39.86
C GLY A 256 -11.95 23.33 39.65
N HIS A 257 -11.64 24.06 40.71
CA HIS A 257 -10.52 24.98 40.70
C HIS A 257 -9.21 24.26 40.94
N SER A 258 -8.15 24.62 40.21
CA SER A 258 -6.85 23.94 40.26
C SER A 258 -6.13 24.03 41.60
N SER A 259 -6.52 25.00 42.48
CA SER A 259 -5.95 25.15 43.85
C SER A 259 -6.39 24.05 44.83
N GLN A 260 -7.42 23.30 44.51
CA GLN A 260 -7.96 22.21 45.35
C GLN A 260 -8.08 20.91 44.54
N PRO A 261 -6.96 20.35 44.02
CA PRO A 261 -7.03 19.21 43.16
C PRO A 261 -7.37 17.92 43.92
N PRO A 262 -8.13 17.01 43.31
CA PRO A 262 -8.28 15.64 43.80
C PRO A 262 -6.94 14.91 43.67
N LYS A 263 -6.83 13.72 44.28
CA LYS A 263 -5.63 12.89 44.17
C LYS A 263 -5.21 12.61 42.72
N HIS A 264 -6.17 12.47 41.84
CA HIS A 264 -6.00 12.29 40.40
C HIS A 264 -7.02 13.12 39.64
N THR A 265 -6.56 13.92 38.69
CA THR A 265 -7.40 14.67 37.74
C THR A 265 -7.81 13.75 36.57
N ALA A 266 -8.81 14.13 35.77
CA ALA A 266 -9.18 13.38 34.57
C ALA A 266 -7.97 13.13 33.66
N LEU A 267 -7.14 14.18 33.43
CA LEU A 267 -5.93 14.06 32.64
C LEU A 267 -4.89 13.11 33.24
N GLY A 268 -4.72 13.16 34.58
CA GLY A 268 -3.79 12.24 35.28
C GLY A 268 -4.22 10.78 35.23
N VAL A 269 -5.56 10.52 35.26
CA VAL A 269 -6.11 9.16 35.06
C VAL A 269 -5.91 8.74 33.59
N LEU A 270 -6.24 9.59 32.64
CA LEU A 270 -6.09 9.32 31.21
C LEU A 270 -4.63 9.00 30.85
N SER A 271 -3.66 9.77 31.37
CA SER A 271 -2.23 9.55 31.11
C SER A 271 -1.76 8.14 31.54
N LYS A 272 -2.23 7.65 32.70
CA LYS A 272 -1.92 6.28 33.14
C LYS A 272 -2.54 5.22 32.25
N LYS A 273 -3.73 5.48 31.70
CA LYS A 273 -4.41 4.57 30.77
C LYS A 273 -3.69 4.54 29.41
N VAL A 274 -3.21 5.70 28.92
CA VAL A 274 -2.37 5.79 27.73
C VAL A 274 -1.09 4.98 27.92
N GLU A 275 -0.38 5.19 29.03
CA GLU A 275 0.82 4.42 29.37
C GLU A 275 0.53 2.91 29.40
N ALA A 276 -0.57 2.50 29.99
CA ALA A 276 -0.99 1.09 30.03
C ALA A 276 -1.24 0.53 28.64
N LEU A 277 -1.92 1.28 27.75
CA LEU A 277 -2.17 0.86 26.37
C LEU A 277 -0.86 0.75 25.56
N GLU A 278 0.04 1.74 25.67
CA GLU A 278 1.32 1.72 24.96
C GLU A 278 2.25 0.60 25.42
N ASN A 279 2.24 0.26 26.71
CA ASN A 279 3.00 -0.84 27.28
C ASN A 279 2.43 -2.22 26.95
N HIS A 280 1.15 -2.31 26.60
CA HIS A 280 0.47 -3.55 26.24
C HIS A 280 0.11 -3.63 24.77
N GLN A 281 1.14 -3.62 23.93
CA GLN A 281 0.99 -3.74 22.49
C GLN A 281 0.37 -5.08 22.07
N PHE A 282 -0.30 -5.11 20.91
CA PHE A 282 -0.83 -6.35 20.33
C PHE A 282 0.25 -7.42 20.16
N LYS A 283 -0.16 -8.67 20.25
CA LYS A 283 0.75 -9.81 20.13
C LYS A 283 1.35 -9.90 18.73
N ALA A 284 2.67 -9.83 18.65
CA ALA A 284 3.37 -9.98 17.38
C ALA A 284 3.30 -11.43 16.87
N ARG A 285 3.01 -11.60 15.56
CA ARG A 285 2.96 -12.89 14.88
C ARG A 285 3.48 -12.75 13.46
N ILE A 286 4.17 -13.77 12.96
CA ILE A 286 4.61 -13.84 11.56
C ILE A 286 3.52 -14.57 10.78
N LEU A 287 2.83 -13.86 9.90
CA LEU A 287 1.85 -14.44 8.99
C LEU A 287 2.55 -15.27 7.89
N PRO A 288 1.86 -16.24 7.27
CA PRO A 288 2.47 -17.13 6.27
C PRO A 288 3.16 -16.38 5.12
N PHE A 289 2.57 -15.31 4.61
CA PHE A 289 3.17 -14.51 3.54
C PHE A 289 4.39 -13.70 4.01
N VAL A 290 4.42 -13.20 5.25
CA VAL A 290 5.61 -12.56 5.84
C VAL A 290 6.73 -13.59 6.04
N TYR A 291 6.39 -14.81 6.43
CA TYR A 291 7.35 -15.91 6.48
C TYR A 291 7.92 -16.23 5.09
N ASN A 292 7.06 -16.21 4.05
CA ASN A 292 7.49 -16.40 2.66
C ASN A 292 8.47 -15.28 2.23
N LEU A 293 8.16 -14.01 2.50
CA LEU A 293 9.04 -12.88 2.24
C LEU A 293 10.45 -13.13 2.81
N PHE A 294 10.54 -13.47 4.10
CA PHE A 294 11.83 -13.78 4.74
C PHE A 294 12.53 -14.99 4.12
N THR A 295 11.77 -15.99 3.69
CA THR A 295 12.30 -17.16 3.00
C THR A 295 12.92 -16.78 1.65
N GLN A 296 12.27 -15.96 0.86
CA GLN A 296 12.78 -15.52 -0.45
C GLN A 296 14.02 -14.62 -0.30
N ILE A 297 13.98 -13.66 0.64
CA ILE A 297 15.15 -12.84 0.99
C ILE A 297 16.30 -13.73 1.44
N GLY A 298 16.04 -14.62 2.38
CA GLY A 298 17.05 -15.50 2.99
C GLY A 298 17.82 -16.35 1.99
N LYS A 299 17.13 -16.89 0.97
CA LYS A 299 17.76 -17.67 -0.09
C LYS A 299 18.79 -16.89 -0.92
N ARG A 300 18.68 -15.57 -0.94
CA ARG A 300 19.54 -14.65 -1.70
C ARG A 300 20.63 -13.98 -0.85
N THR A 301 20.62 -14.18 0.47
CA THR A 301 21.63 -13.62 1.37
C THR A 301 22.96 -14.40 1.32
N SER A 302 24.00 -13.84 1.94
CA SER A 302 25.26 -14.52 2.22
C SER A 302 25.04 -15.80 3.03
N TYR A 303 26.08 -16.65 3.13
CA TYR A 303 25.97 -17.91 3.89
C TYR A 303 25.48 -17.70 5.34
N ILE A 304 26.01 -16.67 6.04
CA ILE A 304 25.60 -16.34 7.41
C ILE A 304 24.10 -15.99 7.45
N GLY A 305 23.64 -15.15 6.52
CA GLY A 305 22.21 -14.83 6.41
C GLY A 305 21.37 -16.09 6.16
N ARG A 306 21.81 -16.99 5.27
CA ARG A 306 21.13 -18.26 5.03
C ARG A 306 21.03 -19.14 6.27
N VAL A 307 22.07 -19.19 7.12
CA VAL A 307 22.01 -19.91 8.40
C VAL A 307 20.87 -19.39 9.27
N VAL A 308 20.68 -18.09 9.31
CA VAL A 308 19.57 -17.47 10.08
C VAL A 308 18.22 -17.81 9.44
N PHE A 309 18.06 -17.51 8.15
CA PHE A 309 16.77 -17.59 7.48
C PHE A 309 16.29 -19.03 7.22
N CYS A 310 17.16 -20.01 6.98
CA CYS A 310 16.74 -21.41 6.85
C CYS A 310 16.30 -22.04 8.18
N ASN A 311 16.67 -21.41 9.29
CA ASN A 311 16.36 -21.89 10.63
C ASN A 311 15.34 -20.97 11.35
N LEU A 312 14.51 -20.21 10.61
CA LEU A 312 13.45 -19.35 11.17
C LEU A 312 12.46 -20.14 12.05
N TRP A 313 12.26 -21.42 11.79
CA TRP A 313 11.44 -22.28 12.65
C TRP A 313 11.94 -22.33 14.10
N LEU A 314 13.27 -22.22 14.31
CA LEU A 314 13.93 -22.16 15.61
C LEU A 314 14.11 -20.70 16.07
N LEU A 315 14.53 -19.82 15.16
CA LEU A 315 14.90 -18.44 15.44
C LEU A 315 13.73 -17.44 15.43
N LYS A 316 12.50 -17.93 15.15
CA LYS A 316 11.30 -17.09 15.12
C LYS A 316 11.13 -16.20 16.36
N PRO A 317 11.34 -16.64 17.61
CA PRO A 317 11.21 -15.78 18.79
C PRO A 317 12.25 -14.64 18.79
N VAL A 318 13.48 -14.93 18.36
CA VAL A 318 14.56 -13.93 18.25
C VAL A 318 14.23 -12.91 17.17
N LEU A 319 13.81 -13.37 15.99
CA LEU A 319 13.39 -12.49 14.91
C LEU A 319 12.28 -11.55 15.34
N LEU A 320 11.23 -12.07 15.99
CA LEU A 320 10.14 -11.25 16.52
C LEU A 320 10.59 -10.26 17.57
N ALA A 321 11.56 -10.63 18.44
CA ALA A 321 12.11 -9.73 19.42
C ALA A 321 12.88 -8.55 18.78
N VAL A 322 13.60 -8.80 17.69
CA VAL A 322 14.29 -7.78 16.91
C VAL A 322 13.29 -6.91 16.16
N MET A 323 12.35 -7.52 15.42
CA MET A 323 11.34 -6.80 14.62
C MET A 323 10.51 -5.83 15.48
N LYS A 324 10.12 -6.23 16.68
CA LYS A 324 9.35 -5.36 17.60
C LYS A 324 10.06 -4.07 18.00
N LYS A 325 11.38 -4.00 17.85
CA LYS A 325 12.17 -2.82 18.20
C LYS A 325 12.36 -1.84 17.03
N ILE A 326 12.04 -2.27 15.82
CA ILE A 326 12.20 -1.50 14.58
C ILE A 326 10.79 -1.14 14.06
N PRO A 327 10.35 0.14 14.14
CA PRO A 327 8.96 0.52 13.86
C PRO A 327 8.41 -0.02 12.52
N PRO A 328 9.07 0.12 11.36
CA PRO A 328 8.57 -0.46 10.10
C PRO A 328 8.46 -1.98 10.15
N ALA A 329 9.39 -2.68 10.79
CA ALA A 329 9.34 -4.14 10.92
C ALA A 329 8.27 -4.60 11.93
N ALA A 330 8.06 -3.83 13.01
CA ALA A 330 7.01 -4.11 13.99
C ALA A 330 5.62 -4.06 13.35
N SER A 331 5.39 -3.11 12.44
CA SER A 331 4.12 -2.96 11.74
C SER A 331 3.79 -4.15 10.81
N LEU A 332 4.80 -4.89 10.34
CA LEU A 332 4.61 -6.12 9.55
C LEU A 332 4.13 -7.32 10.38
N VAL A 333 4.24 -7.28 11.68
CA VAL A 333 4.03 -8.46 12.54
C VAL A 333 2.98 -8.27 13.63
N ARG A 334 2.42 -7.07 13.79
CA ARG A 334 1.37 -6.79 14.77
C ARG A 334 0.45 -5.65 14.36
N THR A 335 -0.76 -5.64 14.90
CA THR A 335 -1.59 -4.45 14.94
C THR A 335 -0.88 -3.35 15.70
N THR A 336 -0.78 -2.16 15.11
CA THR A 336 -0.08 -1.02 15.71
C THR A 336 -1.05 -0.10 16.41
N THR A 337 -0.57 0.53 17.48
CA THR A 337 -1.31 1.49 18.31
C THR A 337 -0.56 2.82 18.28
N ALA A 338 -1.23 3.91 17.94
CA ALA A 338 -0.66 5.24 17.95
C ALA A 338 -1.64 6.23 18.60
N VAL A 339 -1.24 6.85 19.69
CA VAL A 339 -2.01 7.95 20.31
C VAL A 339 -1.67 9.23 19.55
N THR A 340 -2.66 9.83 18.89
CA THR A 340 -2.43 10.90 17.91
C THR A 340 -2.95 12.26 18.35
N MET A 341 -4.05 12.30 19.12
CA MET A 341 -4.66 13.56 19.54
C MET A 341 -5.02 13.51 21.02
N SER A 342 -4.99 14.64 21.71
CA SER A 342 -5.44 14.75 23.10
C SER A 342 -6.15 16.07 23.36
N SER A 343 -7.09 16.06 24.31
CA SER A 343 -7.80 17.25 24.77
C SER A 343 -8.15 17.11 26.26
N ALA A 344 -8.10 18.23 27.00
CA ALA A 344 -8.46 18.26 28.41
C ALA A 344 -9.07 19.62 28.78
N SER A 345 -8.43 20.38 29.71
CA SER A 345 -8.92 21.69 30.14
C SER A 345 -8.60 22.79 29.13
N PRO A 346 -9.48 23.78 28.93
CA PRO A 346 -9.21 24.94 28.10
C PRO A 346 -8.33 26.00 28.81
N ALA A 347 -8.14 25.89 30.14
CA ALA A 347 -7.39 26.86 30.94
C ALA A 347 -6.59 26.20 32.07
N ALA A 348 -5.42 26.76 32.41
CA ALA A 348 -4.49 26.20 33.37
C ALA A 348 -5.04 26.15 34.83
N ASN A 349 -5.95 27.04 35.17
CA ASN A 349 -6.55 27.12 36.51
C ASN A 349 -7.86 26.32 36.67
N VAL A 350 -8.24 25.53 35.66
CA VAL A 350 -9.49 24.73 35.65
C VAL A 350 -9.15 23.25 35.61
N LEU A 351 -9.71 22.46 36.54
CA LEU A 351 -9.63 21.01 36.52
C LEU A 351 -10.59 20.47 35.45
N PRO A 352 -10.12 19.62 34.50
CA PRO A 352 -10.97 19.10 33.44
C PRO A 352 -12.04 18.15 33.98
N GLN A 353 -13.28 18.34 33.56
CA GLN A 353 -14.37 17.37 33.78
C GLN A 353 -14.27 16.18 32.81
N LYS A 354 -13.62 16.39 31.69
CA LYS A 354 -13.35 15.38 30.66
C LYS A 354 -11.90 15.54 30.16
N ALA A 355 -11.22 14.43 29.98
CA ALA A 355 -9.98 14.37 29.24
C ALA A 355 -10.09 13.24 28.22
N SER A 356 -9.68 13.50 26.99
CA SER A 356 -9.82 12.54 25.91
C SER A 356 -8.54 12.41 25.08
N VAL A 357 -8.36 11.21 24.51
CA VAL A 357 -7.36 10.94 23.47
C VAL A 357 -8.01 10.25 22.28
N THR A 358 -7.46 10.50 21.09
CA THR A 358 -7.75 9.70 19.90
C THR A 358 -6.58 8.76 19.67
N VAL A 359 -6.89 7.50 19.45
CA VAL A 359 -5.94 6.44 19.20
C VAL A 359 -6.20 5.84 17.84
N ASN A 360 -5.20 5.84 16.98
CA ASN A 360 -5.19 5.22 15.66
C ASN A 360 -4.63 3.81 15.75
N PHE A 361 -5.30 2.88 15.08
CA PHE A 361 -4.87 1.50 14.94
C PHE A 361 -4.73 1.13 13.47
N ARG A 362 -3.66 0.39 13.14
CA ARG A 362 -3.51 -0.30 11.86
C ARG A 362 -3.60 -1.80 12.11
N ILE A 363 -4.71 -2.39 11.71
CA ILE A 363 -5.16 -3.73 12.12
C ILE A 363 -4.58 -4.80 11.20
N MET A 364 -4.01 -5.85 11.77
CA MET A 364 -3.45 -6.98 11.01
C MET A 364 -4.55 -7.89 10.44
N PRO A 365 -4.39 -8.43 9.22
CA PRO A 365 -5.28 -9.48 8.71
C PRO A 365 -5.48 -10.61 9.73
N GLY A 366 -6.76 -10.95 9.95
CA GLY A 366 -7.19 -11.93 10.96
C GLY A 366 -7.35 -11.38 12.38
N GLU A 367 -7.32 -10.07 12.56
CA GLU A 367 -7.83 -9.30 13.70
C GLU A 367 -8.90 -8.35 13.19
N THR A 368 -9.81 -7.91 14.05
CA THR A 368 -10.97 -7.10 13.70
C THR A 368 -11.00 -5.79 14.49
N ILE A 369 -11.85 -4.85 14.06
CA ILE A 369 -12.13 -3.61 14.82
C ILE A 369 -12.65 -3.96 16.21
N GLU A 370 -13.43 -5.04 16.34
CA GLU A 370 -13.93 -5.50 17.63
C GLU A 370 -12.83 -6.07 18.54
N ASP A 371 -11.80 -6.71 17.98
CA ASP A 371 -10.60 -7.10 18.74
C ASP A 371 -9.86 -5.88 19.29
N VAL A 372 -9.77 -4.81 18.48
CA VAL A 372 -9.20 -3.52 18.91
C VAL A 372 -10.03 -2.91 20.04
N ARG A 373 -11.35 -2.87 19.92
CA ARG A 373 -12.25 -2.38 20.97
C ARG A 373 -12.03 -3.14 22.29
N ARG A 374 -12.00 -4.47 22.25
CA ARG A 374 -11.75 -5.31 23.44
C ARG A 374 -10.37 -5.05 24.05
N HIS A 375 -9.37 -4.78 23.22
CA HIS A 375 -8.04 -4.43 23.69
C HIS A 375 -8.04 -3.06 24.41
N ILE A 376 -8.72 -2.05 23.88
CA ILE A 376 -8.90 -0.74 24.53
C ILE A 376 -9.65 -0.92 25.86
N GLU A 377 -10.77 -1.63 25.88
CA GLU A 377 -11.56 -1.88 27.09
C GLU A 377 -10.74 -2.53 28.18
N LYS A 378 -9.91 -3.49 27.84
CA LYS A 378 -9.05 -4.21 28.78
C LYS A 378 -8.01 -3.30 29.46
N TYR A 379 -7.42 -2.35 28.76
CA TYR A 379 -6.30 -1.56 29.28
C TYR A 379 -6.65 -0.10 29.60
N MET A 380 -7.72 0.40 29.02
CA MET A 380 -8.18 1.78 29.23
C MET A 380 -9.60 1.86 29.80
N GLY A 381 -10.40 0.80 29.79
CA GLY A 381 -11.77 0.79 30.30
C GLY A 381 -11.88 1.07 31.80
N GLY A 382 -12.99 1.67 32.22
CA GLY A 382 -13.37 1.97 33.60
C GLY A 382 -14.82 2.44 33.68
N GLU A 383 -15.43 2.43 34.88
CA GLU A 383 -16.86 2.73 35.07
C GLU A 383 -17.30 4.10 34.54
N ASN A 384 -16.39 5.08 34.51
CA ASN A 384 -16.68 6.45 34.07
C ASN A 384 -16.06 6.79 32.71
N ASP A 385 -15.59 5.80 31.98
CA ASP A 385 -14.91 6.02 30.70
C ASP A 385 -15.85 5.77 29.53
N GLU A 386 -15.62 6.51 28.48
CA GLU A 386 -16.38 6.45 27.24
C GLU A 386 -15.42 6.05 26.12
N ILE A 387 -15.71 4.96 25.42
CA ILE A 387 -14.94 4.47 24.28
C ILE A 387 -15.83 4.61 23.04
N GLU A 388 -15.50 5.59 22.22
CA GLU A 388 -16.23 5.93 20.99
C GLU A 388 -15.43 5.43 19.78
N PHE A 389 -16.07 4.65 18.92
CA PHE A 389 -15.55 4.34 17.58
C PHE A 389 -15.84 5.54 16.68
N ILE A 390 -14.79 6.15 16.12
CA ILE A 390 -14.94 7.31 15.23
C ILE A 390 -15.16 6.83 13.80
N LYS A 391 -14.18 6.08 13.26
CA LYS A 391 -14.20 5.57 11.89
C LYS A 391 -13.21 4.41 11.76
N GLY A 392 -13.37 3.61 10.71
CA GLY A 392 -12.43 2.55 10.41
C GLY A 392 -12.90 1.63 9.28
N LYS A 393 -11.99 0.78 8.84
CA LYS A 393 -12.25 -0.34 7.93
C LYS A 393 -11.55 -1.60 8.44
N GLU A 394 -12.19 -2.74 8.25
CA GLU A 394 -11.56 -4.03 8.56
C GLU A 394 -10.32 -4.26 7.67
N PRO A 395 -9.38 -5.13 8.05
CA PRO A 395 -8.33 -5.58 7.14
C PRO A 395 -8.91 -6.19 5.87
N SER A 396 -8.23 -6.02 4.75
CA SER A 396 -8.64 -6.65 3.49
C SER A 396 -8.55 -8.18 3.57
N ILE A 397 -9.22 -8.85 2.62
CA ILE A 397 -8.97 -10.27 2.34
C ILE A 397 -7.49 -10.46 1.98
N VAL A 398 -6.99 -11.69 2.18
CA VAL A 398 -5.64 -12.07 1.75
C VAL A 398 -5.75 -12.82 0.42
N SER A 399 -5.35 -12.18 -0.66
CA SER A 399 -5.40 -12.75 -2.00
C SER A 399 -4.44 -13.92 -2.18
N PRO A 400 -4.82 -14.96 -2.93
CA PRO A 400 -3.97 -16.13 -3.19
C PRO A 400 -2.75 -15.78 -4.06
N THR A 401 -1.66 -16.54 -3.91
CA THR A 401 -0.40 -16.31 -4.64
C THR A 401 -0.10 -17.36 -5.72
N ASP A 402 -1.00 -18.29 -5.91
CA ASP A 402 -0.90 -19.36 -6.93
C ASP A 402 -1.70 -19.06 -8.20
N THR A 403 -2.33 -17.91 -8.29
CA THR A 403 -3.11 -17.44 -9.45
C THR A 403 -2.22 -17.09 -10.64
N ARG A 404 -2.84 -17.05 -11.83
CA ARG A 404 -2.19 -16.59 -13.07
C ARG A 404 -1.73 -15.13 -12.91
N ALA A 405 -2.57 -14.25 -12.36
CA ALA A 405 -2.27 -12.85 -12.19
C ALA A 405 -1.03 -12.62 -11.31
N PHE A 406 -0.96 -13.24 -10.10
CA PHE A 406 0.21 -13.12 -9.23
C PHE A 406 1.49 -13.67 -9.89
N LYS A 407 1.40 -14.82 -10.57
CA LYS A 407 2.53 -15.41 -11.30
C LYS A 407 3.01 -14.52 -12.44
N THR A 408 2.09 -13.89 -13.18
CA THR A 408 2.42 -12.95 -14.26
C THR A 408 3.13 -11.71 -13.71
N LEU A 409 2.58 -11.07 -12.67
CA LEU A 409 3.24 -9.96 -11.98
C LEU A 409 4.65 -10.34 -11.52
N SER A 410 4.79 -11.53 -10.91
CA SER A 410 6.09 -12.03 -10.42
C SER A 410 7.08 -12.26 -11.57
N THR A 411 6.65 -12.90 -12.66
CA THR A 411 7.50 -13.20 -13.81
C THR A 411 7.98 -11.93 -14.51
N LEU A 412 7.07 -10.99 -14.74
CA LEU A 412 7.39 -9.69 -15.33
C LEU A 412 8.36 -8.89 -14.45
N SER A 413 8.14 -8.87 -13.13
CA SER A 413 9.04 -8.18 -12.20
C SER A 413 10.45 -8.77 -12.22
N VAL A 414 10.60 -10.10 -12.24
CA VAL A 414 11.92 -10.75 -12.37
C VAL A 414 12.56 -10.47 -13.73
N SER A 415 11.76 -10.27 -14.78
CA SER A 415 12.28 -9.96 -16.11
C SER A 415 12.90 -8.56 -16.21
N LEU A 416 12.49 -7.63 -15.36
CA LEU A 416 13.05 -6.27 -15.32
C LEU A 416 14.48 -6.26 -14.78
N ASP A 417 14.74 -6.98 -13.70
CA ASP A 417 16.08 -7.13 -13.12
C ASP A 417 16.21 -8.51 -12.46
N GLU A 418 17.30 -9.24 -12.77
CA GLU A 418 17.60 -10.55 -12.17
C GLU A 418 17.83 -10.49 -10.64
N LYS A 419 18.15 -9.31 -10.12
CA LYS A 419 18.29 -9.05 -8.69
C LYS A 419 16.95 -8.94 -7.97
N ASN A 420 15.83 -8.85 -8.68
CA ASN A 420 14.52 -8.75 -8.06
C ASN A 420 14.18 -10.02 -7.27
N ILE A 421 13.86 -9.81 -5.99
CA ILE A 421 13.29 -10.81 -5.09
C ILE A 421 11.82 -10.51 -4.96
N VAL A 422 11.00 -11.25 -5.69
CA VAL A 422 9.54 -11.08 -5.62
C VAL A 422 8.99 -11.83 -4.43
N ALA A 423 8.16 -11.17 -3.64
CA ALA A 423 7.46 -11.78 -2.52
C ALA A 423 6.08 -11.14 -2.30
N PRO A 424 5.12 -11.92 -1.76
CA PRO A 424 3.87 -11.37 -1.29
C PRO A 424 4.13 -10.39 -0.13
N TYR A 425 3.41 -9.27 -0.14
CA TYR A 425 3.61 -8.17 0.80
C TYR A 425 2.29 -7.78 1.47
N LEU A 426 2.38 -7.24 2.68
CA LEU A 426 1.28 -6.60 3.40
C LEU A 426 1.39 -5.09 3.21
N VAL A 427 0.44 -4.48 2.54
CA VAL A 427 0.37 -3.02 2.42
C VAL A 427 0.00 -2.42 3.77
N MET A 428 0.80 -1.45 4.22
CA MET A 428 0.64 -0.82 5.54
C MET A 428 -0.44 0.26 5.54
N GLY A 429 -0.64 0.89 4.39
CA GLY A 429 -1.67 1.87 4.12
C GLY A 429 -2.97 1.22 3.68
N GLY A 430 -3.78 1.98 2.99
CA GLY A 430 -4.95 1.51 2.25
C GLY A 430 -4.82 1.92 0.81
N THR A 431 -5.55 1.28 -0.08
CA THR A 431 -5.71 1.64 -1.48
C THR A 431 -7.17 1.48 -1.87
N ASP A 432 -7.54 1.93 -3.05
CA ASP A 432 -8.90 1.77 -3.61
C ASP A 432 -9.28 0.30 -3.82
N ALA A 433 -8.30 -0.59 -3.96
CA ALA A 433 -8.48 -2.02 -4.18
C ALA A 433 -9.35 -2.73 -3.14
N TYR A 434 -9.36 -2.25 -1.89
CA TYR A 434 -10.21 -2.77 -0.82
C TYR A 434 -11.71 -2.80 -1.19
N ASN A 435 -12.16 -1.84 -2.00
CA ASN A 435 -13.57 -1.72 -2.36
C ASN A 435 -14.06 -2.81 -3.32
N TYR A 436 -13.15 -3.57 -3.96
CA TYR A 436 -13.45 -4.54 -5.01
C TYR A 436 -13.61 -5.98 -4.50
N GLU A 437 -13.55 -6.22 -3.18
CA GLU A 437 -13.62 -7.57 -2.58
C GLU A 437 -14.93 -8.32 -2.90
N ASN A 438 -16.04 -7.60 -3.12
CA ASN A 438 -17.31 -8.22 -3.51
C ASN A 438 -17.33 -8.76 -4.94
N VAL A 439 -16.45 -8.24 -5.80
CA VAL A 439 -16.42 -8.58 -7.25
C VAL A 439 -15.15 -9.34 -7.64
N CYS A 440 -14.15 -9.44 -6.74
CA CYS A 440 -12.87 -10.11 -7.00
C CYS A 440 -12.24 -10.69 -5.74
N GLU A 441 -11.67 -11.90 -5.85
CA GLU A 441 -10.86 -12.52 -4.78
C GLU A 441 -9.35 -12.35 -5.02
N ASN A 442 -8.95 -12.04 -6.25
CA ASN A 442 -7.55 -11.97 -6.69
C ASN A 442 -7.11 -10.51 -6.85
N ILE A 443 -6.90 -9.82 -5.72
CA ILE A 443 -6.62 -8.38 -5.68
C ILE A 443 -5.15 -8.16 -5.32
N TYR A 444 -4.40 -7.50 -6.22
CA TYR A 444 -2.98 -7.26 -6.07
C TYR A 444 -2.67 -5.77 -6.12
N ARG A 445 -1.73 -5.33 -5.27
CA ARG A 445 -1.24 -3.95 -5.20
C ARG A 445 0.20 -3.96 -5.68
N PHE A 446 0.43 -3.38 -6.85
CA PHE A 446 1.76 -3.37 -7.44
C PHE A 446 1.91 -2.27 -8.49
N ALA A 447 2.86 -1.39 -8.26
CA ALA A 447 3.32 -0.39 -9.22
C ALA A 447 4.68 -0.82 -9.80
N PRO A 448 4.83 -0.88 -11.15
CA PRO A 448 6.03 -1.40 -11.79
C PRO A 448 7.19 -0.40 -11.84
N PHE A 449 7.39 0.35 -10.76
CA PHE A 449 8.42 1.37 -10.64
C PHE A 449 9.46 0.97 -9.59
N THR A 450 10.73 1.21 -9.93
CA THR A 450 11.81 1.11 -8.96
C THR A 450 11.95 2.44 -8.25
N VAL A 451 11.69 2.43 -6.95
CA VAL A 451 11.81 3.61 -6.09
C VAL A 451 12.76 3.29 -4.94
N ASP A 452 13.64 4.21 -4.60
CA ASP A 452 14.46 4.06 -3.41
C ASP A 452 13.75 4.66 -2.18
N THR A 453 14.39 4.54 -1.03
CA THR A 453 13.80 5.04 0.22
C THR A 453 13.68 6.57 0.21
N GLU A 454 14.58 7.29 -0.47
CA GLU A 454 14.54 8.74 -0.54
C GLU A 454 13.32 9.19 -1.36
N LEU A 455 13.13 8.61 -2.55
CA LEU A 455 11.97 8.88 -3.40
C LEU A 455 10.66 8.52 -2.68
N LEU A 456 10.62 7.35 -2.04
CA LEU A 456 9.41 6.92 -1.31
C LEU A 456 9.01 7.92 -0.20
N LEU A 457 9.98 8.54 0.47
CA LEU A 457 9.72 9.55 1.51
C LEU A 457 9.22 10.89 0.94
N THR A 458 9.25 11.10 -0.37
CA THR A 458 8.67 12.30 -1.00
C THR A 458 7.17 12.19 -1.24
N THR A 459 6.61 10.97 -1.19
CA THR A 459 5.15 10.75 -1.24
C THR A 459 4.48 11.52 -0.11
N HIS A 460 3.44 12.29 -0.43
CA HIS A 460 2.73 13.19 0.49
C HIS A 460 3.61 14.29 1.13
N SER A 461 4.85 14.45 0.67
CA SER A 461 5.80 15.45 1.18
C SER A 461 6.20 16.44 0.08
N THR A 462 7.19 17.30 0.35
CA THR A 462 7.79 18.19 -0.63
C THR A 462 8.72 17.44 -1.57
N ASN A 463 8.94 17.99 -2.76
CA ASN A 463 9.88 17.45 -3.75
C ASN A 463 9.53 16.05 -4.27
N GLU A 464 8.24 15.73 -4.32
CA GLU A 464 7.74 14.52 -4.94
C GLU A 464 8.18 14.49 -6.41
N ARG A 465 8.74 13.34 -6.82
CA ARG A 465 9.31 13.17 -8.14
C ARG A 465 9.47 11.71 -8.52
N ILE A 466 9.56 11.43 -9.82
CA ILE A 466 9.85 10.09 -10.35
C ILE A 466 10.98 10.16 -11.38
N LEU A 467 11.82 9.13 -11.45
CA LEU A 467 12.83 8.99 -12.50
C LEU A 467 12.15 8.82 -13.87
N VAL A 468 12.59 9.60 -14.86
CA VAL A 468 12.05 9.59 -16.24
C VAL A 468 12.08 8.18 -16.84
N GLU A 469 13.19 7.44 -16.65
CA GLU A 469 13.34 6.08 -17.18
C GLU A 469 12.27 5.08 -16.68
N GLN A 470 11.73 5.31 -15.49
CA GLN A 470 10.71 4.44 -14.89
C GLN A 470 9.38 4.50 -15.65
N LEU A 471 9.07 5.59 -16.32
CA LEU A 471 7.85 5.73 -17.12
C LEU A 471 7.83 4.75 -18.30
N THR A 472 8.94 4.69 -19.04
CA THR A 472 9.07 3.74 -20.15
C THR A 472 8.96 2.30 -19.67
N GLN A 473 9.56 1.99 -18.50
CA GLN A 473 9.46 0.68 -17.85
C GLN A 473 8.01 0.37 -17.46
N GLY A 474 7.31 1.34 -16.87
CA GLY A 474 5.90 1.19 -16.44
C GLY A 474 4.97 0.87 -17.62
N VAL A 475 5.04 1.65 -18.71
CA VAL A 475 4.26 1.39 -19.91
C VAL A 475 4.56 0.01 -20.50
N ALA A 476 5.83 -0.34 -20.64
CA ALA A 476 6.21 -1.66 -21.17
C ALA A 476 5.73 -2.81 -20.30
N PHE A 477 5.72 -2.62 -18.98
CA PHE A 477 5.21 -3.60 -18.03
C PHE A 477 3.71 -3.82 -18.19
N PHE A 478 2.92 -2.74 -18.19
CA PHE A 478 1.46 -2.83 -18.34
C PHE A 478 1.06 -3.41 -19.70
N LYS A 479 1.72 -3.01 -20.78
CA LYS A 479 1.50 -3.62 -22.11
C LYS A 479 1.66 -5.14 -22.08
N ARG A 480 2.77 -5.63 -21.51
CA ARG A 480 3.05 -7.08 -21.39
C ARG A 480 2.04 -7.78 -20.50
N TYR A 481 1.71 -7.17 -19.36
CA TYR A 481 0.75 -7.74 -18.44
C TYR A 481 -0.63 -7.89 -19.12
N ILE A 482 -1.12 -6.84 -19.79
CA ILE A 482 -2.36 -6.88 -20.54
C ILE A 482 -2.32 -7.99 -21.60
N ARG A 483 -1.27 -8.03 -22.46
CA ARG A 483 -1.13 -9.07 -23.47
C ARG A 483 -1.17 -10.49 -22.91
N ILE A 484 -0.46 -10.74 -21.80
CA ILE A 484 -0.41 -12.07 -21.18
C ILE A 484 -1.77 -12.43 -20.58
N MET A 485 -2.37 -11.51 -19.83
CA MET A 485 -3.61 -11.80 -19.10
C MET A 485 -4.83 -11.85 -19.98
N THR A 486 -4.80 -11.19 -21.16
CA THR A 486 -5.94 -11.12 -22.05
C THR A 486 -5.83 -12.01 -23.31
N LYS A 487 -4.74 -12.80 -23.42
CA LYS A 487 -4.53 -13.71 -24.55
C LYS A 487 -5.40 -14.97 -24.50
N GLU A 488 -5.75 -15.43 -23.32
CA GLU A 488 -6.52 -16.66 -23.07
C GLU A 488 -7.73 -16.37 -22.21
#